data_0c3253bc6d9f7a3401ead2a8ed0fa761
#
_entry.id   0c3253bc6d9f7a3401ead2a8ed0fa761
#
_cell.length_a   1.000
_cell.length_b   1.000
_cell.length_c   1.000
_cell.angle_alpha   90.00
_cell.angle_beta   90.00
_cell.angle_gamma   90.00
#
_symmetry.space_group_name_H-M   'P 1'
#
loop_
_entity.id
_entity.type
_entity.pdbx_description
1 polymer ?
#
loop_
_entity_poly.entity_id
_entity_poly.type
_entity_poly.pdbx_seq_one_letter_code
_entity_poly.pdbx_strand_id
1 'polypeptide(L)'
;MKKCRCGRSGCVCILVMKREYGMEKNLKREKEHTTEYVLQKAVCFRAGEFSKEEKYIVPEEKYDLYLNGEMIHTFFCSPWYLEDLAYGFLYLEGYILKSEQIKEICVKQQEHRIEVVADKECDMRRQDAKETGKKAEEKKISSKEIMSLAAALDERSHRFRLTGGVHSAALAKDGEILLMREDVGRHNAVEKLLGACVREQIDTADKTIVFSGRVAAEILEKAAAIGAPTLIAVSAPTSRAVELAEEKGILLVGFARGESFNVYTFPERLAEVI
;
A
#
# COMPACT_ATOMS: atom_id res chain seq x y z
N MET A 1 -17.62 17.67 16.24
CA MET A 1 -17.83 17.42 14.80
C MET A 1 -18.12 18.74 14.13
N LYS A 2 -17.17 19.32 13.40
CA LYS A 2 -17.42 20.49 12.56
C LYS A 2 -17.91 19.97 11.21
N LYS A 3 -19.10 20.42 10.77
CA LYS A 3 -19.69 20.04 9.48
C LYS A 3 -18.76 20.49 8.34
N CYS A 4 -18.55 19.61 7.38
CA CYS A 4 -17.88 19.94 6.12
C CYS A 4 -18.53 21.17 5.47
N ARG A 5 -17.72 22.06 4.87
CA ARG A 5 -18.21 23.22 4.12
C ARG A 5 -19.08 22.85 2.91
N CYS A 6 -19.08 21.60 2.48
CA CYS A 6 -19.91 21.12 1.36
C CYS A 6 -21.40 20.97 1.69
N GLY A 7 -21.81 21.03 2.97
CA GLY A 7 -23.22 21.09 3.41
C GLY A 7 -24.08 19.83 3.16
N ARG A 8 -23.51 18.72 2.69
CA ARG A 8 -24.25 17.48 2.35
C ARG A 8 -24.01 16.38 3.39
N SER A 9 -25.05 15.62 3.70
CA SER A 9 -24.98 14.43 4.54
C SER A 9 -24.31 13.28 3.77
N GLY A 10 -23.33 12.58 4.36
CA GLY A 10 -22.63 11.42 3.77
C GLY A 10 -21.24 11.71 3.23
N CYS A 11 -20.70 12.90 3.42
CA CYS A 11 -19.31 13.23 3.09
C CYS A 11 -18.43 13.10 4.34
N VAL A 12 -17.34 12.32 4.26
CA VAL A 12 -16.31 12.26 5.31
C VAL A 12 -15.18 13.17 4.88
N CYS A 13 -15.09 14.33 5.52
CA CYS A 13 -13.97 15.25 5.33
C CYS A 13 -13.09 15.22 6.59
N ILE A 14 -11.82 14.92 6.43
CA ILE A 14 -10.83 15.01 7.50
C ILE A 14 -10.01 16.27 7.29
N LEU A 15 -10.19 17.24 8.20
CA LEU A 15 -9.27 18.38 8.33
C LEU A 15 -7.96 17.86 8.92
N VAL A 16 -6.88 18.04 8.18
CA VAL A 16 -5.52 17.70 8.66
C VAL A 16 -5.16 18.68 9.78
N MET A 17 -5.49 18.29 11.01
CA MET A 17 -5.04 18.99 12.21
C MET A 17 -3.72 18.38 12.67
N LYS A 18 -2.71 19.24 12.94
CA LYS A 18 -1.46 18.84 13.62
C LYS A 18 -1.82 18.08 14.90
N ARG A 19 -1.37 16.85 15.04
CA ARG A 19 -1.54 16.04 16.24
C ARG A 19 -0.23 15.45 16.70
N GLU A 20 -0.05 15.54 18.02
CA GLU A 20 1.00 14.86 18.77
C GLU A 20 0.79 13.33 18.76
N TYR A 21 1.88 12.60 18.67
CA TYR A 21 1.92 11.16 18.51
C TYR A 21 1.43 10.39 19.74
N GLY A 22 0.48 9.48 19.54
CA GLY A 22 0.11 8.43 20.45
C GLY A 22 -0.30 7.20 19.64
N MET A 23 0.58 6.20 19.56
CA MET A 23 0.46 5.00 18.70
C MET A 23 -0.74 4.08 19.01
N GLU A 24 -1.43 4.25 20.13
CA GLU A 24 -2.53 3.34 20.55
C GLU A 24 -3.93 3.72 20.05
N LYS A 25 -4.11 4.86 19.38
CA LYS A 25 -5.46 5.37 19.02
C LYS A 25 -5.92 5.07 17.57
N ASN A 26 -5.07 4.54 16.71
CA ASN A 26 -5.42 4.34 15.28
C ASN A 26 -6.26 3.09 14.98
N LEU A 27 -6.28 2.09 15.85
CA LEU A 27 -7.10 0.86 15.64
C LEU A 27 -8.64 1.07 15.74
N LYS A 28 -9.13 2.24 16.16
CA LYS A 28 -10.57 2.51 16.36
C LYS A 28 -11.23 3.37 15.27
N ARG A 29 -10.51 3.85 14.25
CA ARG A 29 -11.07 4.79 13.24
C ARG A 29 -11.59 4.17 11.95
N GLU A 30 -11.32 2.89 11.69
CA GLU A 30 -11.69 2.20 10.43
C GLU A 30 -13.08 1.53 10.46
N LYS A 31 -14.04 2.07 11.20
CA LYS A 31 -15.44 1.65 11.04
C LYS A 31 -16.18 2.62 10.12
N GLU A 32 -15.73 2.74 8.90
CA GLU A 32 -16.55 3.26 7.81
C GLU A 32 -17.16 2.07 7.06
N HIS A 33 -18.45 2.17 6.72
CA HIS A 33 -19.29 1.15 6.10
C HIS A 33 -18.86 0.84 4.65
N THR A 34 -17.63 0.43 4.45
CA THR A 34 -17.16 -0.09 3.17
C THR A 34 -17.40 -1.58 3.12
N THR A 35 -18.06 -2.03 2.07
CA THR A 35 -18.35 -3.45 1.85
C THR A 35 -17.04 -4.20 1.66
N GLU A 36 -16.71 -5.14 2.53
CA GLU A 36 -15.47 -5.93 2.43
C GLU A 36 -15.51 -6.95 1.28
N TYR A 37 -16.71 -7.36 0.88
CA TYR A 37 -16.96 -8.32 -0.22
C TYR A 37 -18.39 -8.16 -0.74
N VAL A 38 -18.61 -8.68 -1.94
CA VAL A 38 -19.94 -8.82 -2.55
C VAL A 38 -20.28 -10.30 -2.62
N LEU A 39 -21.51 -10.68 -2.24
CA LEU A 39 -22.01 -12.05 -2.44
C LEU A 39 -22.53 -12.19 -3.86
N GLN A 40 -22.00 -13.16 -4.60
CA GLN A 40 -22.36 -13.44 -5.98
C GLN A 40 -22.71 -14.93 -6.15
N LYS A 41 -23.85 -15.18 -6.82
CA LYS A 41 -24.23 -16.55 -7.19
C LYS A 41 -23.31 -17.06 -8.31
N ALA A 42 -22.75 -18.23 -8.12
CA ALA A 42 -21.87 -18.89 -9.08
C ALA A 42 -22.30 -20.36 -9.27
N VAL A 43 -22.01 -20.89 -10.44
CA VAL A 43 -22.06 -22.35 -10.69
C VAL A 43 -20.66 -22.87 -10.51
N CYS A 44 -20.50 -23.78 -9.54
CA CYS A 44 -19.24 -24.39 -9.20
C CYS A 44 -19.17 -25.81 -9.74
N PHE A 45 -18.00 -26.17 -10.30
CA PHE A 45 -17.68 -27.54 -10.70
C PHE A 45 -16.66 -28.13 -9.77
N ARG A 46 -16.97 -29.26 -9.12
CA ARG A 46 -16.06 -30.00 -8.24
C ARG A 46 -16.25 -31.50 -8.41
N ALA A 47 -15.16 -32.22 -8.54
CA ALA A 47 -15.14 -33.67 -8.62
C ALA A 47 -16.13 -34.27 -9.62
N GLY A 48 -16.39 -33.62 -10.74
CA GLY A 48 -17.31 -34.08 -11.79
C GLY A 48 -18.75 -33.59 -11.67
N GLU A 49 -19.11 -32.85 -10.63
CA GLU A 49 -20.47 -32.38 -10.37
C GLU A 49 -20.56 -30.84 -10.38
N PHE A 50 -21.73 -30.33 -10.78
CA PHE A 50 -22.07 -28.93 -10.74
C PHE A 50 -22.96 -28.61 -9.53
N SER A 51 -22.64 -27.54 -8.82
CA SER A 51 -23.47 -26.98 -7.74
C SER A 51 -23.66 -25.48 -7.92
N LYS A 52 -24.77 -24.94 -7.35
CA LYS A 52 -24.97 -23.49 -7.25
C LYS A 52 -24.56 -23.04 -5.85
N GLU A 53 -23.64 -22.10 -5.78
CA GLU A 53 -23.11 -21.59 -4.51
C GLU A 53 -23.09 -20.07 -4.51
N GLU A 54 -23.11 -19.45 -3.32
CA GLU A 54 -22.74 -18.05 -3.14
C GLU A 54 -21.26 -17.93 -2.87
N LYS A 55 -20.59 -17.00 -3.54
CA LYS A 55 -19.16 -16.73 -3.41
C LYS A 55 -18.92 -15.29 -2.95
N TYR A 56 -17.93 -15.14 -2.12
CA TYR A 56 -17.40 -13.82 -1.75
C TYR A 56 -16.52 -13.31 -2.87
N ILE A 57 -16.86 -12.15 -3.42
CA ILE A 57 -16.12 -11.48 -4.48
C ILE A 57 -15.59 -10.16 -3.96
N VAL A 58 -14.34 -9.85 -4.28
CA VAL A 58 -13.76 -8.55 -3.94
C VAL A 58 -14.47 -7.43 -4.70
N PRO A 59 -14.86 -6.32 -4.04
CA PRO A 59 -15.39 -5.15 -4.74
C PRO A 59 -14.27 -4.42 -5.48
N GLU A 60 -14.52 -4.10 -6.73
CA GLU A 60 -13.71 -3.21 -7.56
C GLU A 60 -14.60 -2.06 -8.02
N GLU A 61 -14.17 -0.85 -7.76
CA GLU A 61 -14.93 0.37 -8.07
C GLU A 61 -14.03 1.38 -8.79
N LYS A 62 -14.68 2.23 -9.60
CA LYS A 62 -14.01 3.34 -10.26
C LYS A 62 -14.08 4.57 -9.37
N TYR A 63 -12.94 5.20 -9.09
CA TYR A 63 -12.85 6.47 -8.37
C TYR A 63 -12.09 7.51 -9.18
N ASP A 64 -12.70 8.69 -9.37
CA ASP A 64 -12.05 9.82 -10.01
C ASP A 64 -11.39 10.72 -8.96
N LEU A 65 -10.09 11.01 -9.14
CA LEU A 65 -9.29 11.88 -8.28
C LEU A 65 -9.28 13.30 -8.80
N TYR A 66 -9.67 14.23 -7.95
CA TYR A 66 -9.65 15.66 -8.22
C TYR A 66 -8.61 16.36 -7.33
N LEU A 67 -7.75 17.17 -7.92
CA LEU A 67 -6.82 18.06 -7.22
C LEU A 67 -7.19 19.51 -7.51
N ASN A 68 -7.47 20.28 -6.46
CA ASN A 68 -7.86 21.70 -6.57
C ASN A 68 -9.03 21.95 -7.54
N GLY A 69 -9.94 20.98 -7.66
CA GLY A 69 -11.13 21.04 -8.52
C GLY A 69 -10.93 20.49 -9.94
N GLU A 70 -9.71 20.14 -10.34
CA GLU A 70 -9.40 19.52 -11.63
C GLU A 70 -9.30 18.00 -11.48
N MET A 71 -9.94 17.25 -12.40
CA MET A 71 -9.83 15.80 -12.45
C MET A 71 -8.48 15.41 -13.07
N ILE A 72 -7.64 14.72 -12.30
CA ILE A 72 -6.27 14.38 -12.69
C ILE A 72 -6.04 12.90 -12.92
N HIS A 73 -6.86 12.02 -12.34
CA HIS A 73 -6.69 10.57 -12.47
C HIS A 73 -7.99 9.81 -12.22
N THR A 74 -8.03 8.57 -12.71
CA THR A 74 -9.11 7.60 -12.45
C THR A 74 -8.53 6.29 -11.96
N PHE A 75 -8.93 5.84 -10.77
CA PHE A 75 -8.56 4.54 -10.21
C PHE A 75 -9.63 3.49 -10.50
N PHE A 76 -9.18 2.26 -10.76
CA PHE A 76 -9.96 1.04 -10.56
C PHE A 76 -9.35 0.33 -9.37
N CYS A 77 -10.07 0.31 -8.24
CA CYS A 77 -9.51 -0.10 -6.95
C CYS A 77 -10.58 -0.67 -6.02
N SER A 78 -10.15 -1.34 -4.99
CA SER A 78 -11.05 -1.66 -3.87
C SER A 78 -11.39 -0.40 -3.07
N PRO A 79 -12.64 -0.26 -2.57
CA PRO A 79 -13.15 0.98 -1.94
C PRO A 79 -12.63 1.22 -0.51
N TRP A 80 -11.45 0.69 -0.18
CA TRP A 80 -10.80 0.85 1.12
C TRP A 80 -9.54 1.70 1.00
N TYR A 81 -9.19 2.43 2.06
CA TYR A 81 -7.94 3.21 2.12
C TYR A 81 -7.78 4.20 0.94
N LEU A 82 -8.90 4.81 0.53
CA LEU A 82 -8.92 5.69 -0.64
C LEU A 82 -8.12 6.98 -0.42
N GLU A 83 -8.07 7.47 0.82
CA GLU A 83 -7.21 8.59 1.18
C GLU A 83 -5.74 8.22 0.99
N ASP A 84 -5.33 7.03 1.46
CA ASP A 84 -3.97 6.56 1.29
C ASP A 84 -3.61 6.39 -0.20
N LEU A 85 -4.56 5.90 -1.02
CA LEU A 85 -4.37 5.80 -2.47
C LEU A 85 -4.10 7.17 -3.09
N ALA A 86 -4.89 8.18 -2.71
CA ALA A 86 -4.69 9.55 -3.19
C ALA A 86 -3.35 10.15 -2.76
N TYR A 87 -2.97 9.99 -1.47
CA TYR A 87 -1.65 10.43 -1.00
C TYR A 87 -0.51 9.75 -1.75
N GLY A 88 -0.59 8.44 -1.95
CA GLY A 88 0.43 7.66 -2.67
C GLY A 88 0.60 8.11 -4.11
N PHE A 89 -0.51 8.25 -4.83
CA PHE A 89 -0.51 8.72 -6.21
C PHE A 89 0.06 10.15 -6.31
N LEU A 90 -0.45 11.09 -5.52
CA LEU A 90 0.00 12.47 -5.55
C LEU A 90 1.50 12.61 -5.23
N TYR A 91 2.00 11.78 -4.31
CA TYR A 91 3.42 11.75 -3.98
C TYR A 91 4.26 11.14 -5.12
N LEU A 92 3.83 10.02 -5.72
CA LEU A 92 4.56 9.35 -6.81
C LEU A 92 4.62 10.23 -8.07
N GLU A 93 3.51 10.86 -8.43
CA GLU A 93 3.41 11.73 -9.59
C GLU A 93 4.04 13.12 -9.34
N GLY A 94 4.50 13.38 -8.11
CA GLY A 94 5.20 14.62 -7.75
C GLY A 94 4.29 15.82 -7.57
N TYR A 95 2.98 15.60 -7.44
CA TYR A 95 2.04 16.69 -7.08
C TYR A 95 2.25 17.20 -5.65
N ILE A 96 2.78 16.34 -4.77
CA ILE A 96 3.19 16.69 -3.42
C ILE A 96 4.56 16.09 -3.10
N LEU A 97 5.31 16.70 -2.21
CA LEU A 97 6.58 16.19 -1.67
C LEU A 97 6.46 15.77 -0.19
N LYS A 98 5.44 16.23 0.49
CA LYS A 98 5.16 15.96 1.91
C LYS A 98 3.67 16.11 2.21
N SER A 99 3.22 15.43 3.27
CA SER A 99 1.80 15.38 3.64
C SER A 99 1.18 16.73 3.99
N GLU A 100 1.95 17.66 4.55
CA GLU A 100 1.47 18.98 5.00
C GLU A 100 1.02 19.88 3.84
N GLN A 101 1.37 19.55 2.60
CA GLN A 101 0.91 20.27 1.43
C GLN A 101 -0.57 20.00 1.12
N ILE A 102 -1.12 18.86 1.59
CA ILE A 102 -2.55 18.59 1.52
C ILE A 102 -3.27 19.28 2.67
N LYS A 103 -4.18 20.20 2.36
CA LYS A 103 -5.01 20.92 3.32
C LYS A 103 -6.29 20.20 3.68
N GLU A 104 -6.89 19.59 2.68
CA GLU A 104 -8.15 18.86 2.84
C GLU A 104 -8.19 17.68 1.86
N ILE A 105 -8.70 16.55 2.32
CA ILE A 105 -9.03 15.41 1.50
C ILE A 105 -10.45 14.95 1.86
N CYS A 106 -11.28 14.71 0.83
CA CYS A 106 -12.66 14.29 0.99
C CYS A 106 -12.98 13.13 0.06
N VAL A 107 -13.32 11.98 0.62
CA VAL A 107 -13.80 10.81 -0.13
C VAL A 107 -15.33 10.86 -0.19
N LYS A 108 -15.87 11.00 -1.39
CA LYS A 108 -17.30 10.99 -1.69
C LYS A 108 -17.68 9.64 -2.30
N GLN A 109 -17.90 8.65 -1.43
CA GLN A 109 -18.15 7.27 -1.88
C GLN A 109 -19.31 7.14 -2.84
N GLN A 110 -20.46 7.80 -2.58
CA GLN A 110 -21.63 7.74 -3.44
C GLN A 110 -21.42 8.38 -4.82
N GLU A 111 -20.49 9.33 -4.92
CA GLU A 111 -20.15 10.00 -6.17
C GLU A 111 -18.93 9.34 -6.85
N HIS A 112 -18.33 8.32 -6.21
CA HIS A 112 -17.07 7.68 -6.64
C HIS A 112 -15.96 8.72 -6.91
N ARG A 113 -15.77 9.65 -5.98
CA ARG A 113 -14.83 10.77 -6.13
C ARG A 113 -13.95 10.94 -4.90
N ILE A 114 -12.68 11.26 -5.15
CA ILE A 114 -11.72 11.69 -4.13
C ILE A 114 -11.34 13.12 -4.48
N GLU A 115 -11.65 14.06 -3.60
CA GLU A 115 -11.33 15.47 -3.80
C GLU A 115 -10.22 15.91 -2.83
N VAL A 116 -9.16 16.48 -3.38
CA VAL A 116 -7.99 16.93 -2.64
C VAL A 116 -7.79 18.42 -2.88
N VAL A 117 -7.60 19.16 -1.79
CA VAL A 117 -7.16 20.56 -1.81
C VAL A 117 -5.73 20.60 -1.29
N ALA A 118 -4.80 21.05 -2.12
CA ALA A 118 -3.39 21.18 -1.79
C ALA A 118 -2.86 22.58 -2.12
N ASP A 119 -1.68 22.91 -1.61
CA ASP A 119 -1.03 24.20 -1.90
C ASP A 119 -0.71 24.34 -3.39
N LYS A 120 -0.87 25.55 -3.95
CA LYS A 120 -0.64 25.82 -5.37
C LYS A 120 0.82 25.62 -5.82
N GLU A 121 1.77 25.58 -4.88
CA GLU A 121 3.17 25.25 -5.15
C GLU A 121 3.41 23.77 -5.52
N CYS A 122 2.37 22.96 -5.43
CA CYS A 122 2.40 21.53 -5.80
C CYS A 122 2.39 21.28 -7.33
N ASP A 123 2.34 22.30 -8.17
CA ASP A 123 2.24 22.19 -9.64
C ASP A 123 3.62 21.96 -10.32
N MET A 124 4.64 21.64 -9.54
CA MET A 124 5.96 21.32 -10.06
C MET A 124 6.09 19.80 -10.25
N ARG A 125 5.81 19.35 -11.49
CA ARG A 125 6.19 18.02 -11.96
C ARG A 125 7.64 17.76 -11.57
N ARG A 126 7.85 16.62 -10.91
CA ARG A 126 9.16 16.11 -10.47
C ARG A 126 10.16 16.10 -11.64
N GLN A 127 10.90 17.19 -11.86
CA GLN A 127 12.08 17.13 -12.72
C GLN A 127 13.35 16.75 -11.94
N ASP A 128 13.36 16.82 -10.61
CA ASP A 128 14.52 16.53 -9.76
C ASP A 128 14.15 15.90 -8.41
N ALA A 129 13.42 14.81 -8.41
CA ALA A 129 13.35 13.98 -7.20
C ALA A 129 14.71 13.30 -7.03
N LYS A 130 15.67 14.09 -6.56
CA LYS A 130 16.96 13.58 -6.09
C LYS A 130 16.71 12.54 -5.01
N GLU A 131 17.31 11.37 -5.28
CA GLU A 131 17.73 10.38 -4.32
C GLU A 131 17.65 10.85 -2.86
N THR A 132 16.55 10.58 -2.20
CA THR A 132 16.49 10.58 -0.74
C THR A 132 17.13 9.29 -0.23
N GLY A 133 18.28 8.98 -0.80
CA GLY A 133 19.16 7.94 -0.33
C GLY A 133 19.87 8.40 0.96
N LYS A 134 19.15 8.51 2.05
CA LYS A 134 19.79 8.23 3.33
C LYS A 134 20.31 6.81 3.18
N LYS A 135 21.65 6.61 3.29
CA LYS A 135 22.21 5.28 3.46
C LYS A 135 21.46 4.67 4.64
N ALA A 136 20.58 3.72 4.32
CA ALA A 136 19.90 2.95 5.33
C ALA A 136 20.99 2.30 6.18
N GLU A 137 20.86 2.37 7.50
CA GLU A 137 21.70 1.57 8.37
C GLU A 137 21.61 0.12 7.90
N GLU A 138 22.76 -0.54 7.75
CA GLU A 138 22.85 -1.93 7.25
C GLU A 138 22.32 -2.89 8.31
N LYS A 139 21.03 -2.77 8.62
CA LYS A 139 20.37 -3.70 9.54
C LYS A 139 20.28 -5.06 8.86
N LYS A 140 20.96 -6.06 9.46
CA LYS A 140 20.82 -7.45 9.03
C LYS A 140 19.45 -8.00 9.41
N ILE A 141 18.86 -8.79 8.50
CA ILE A 141 17.60 -9.49 8.73
C ILE A 141 17.87 -11.00 8.76
N SER A 142 17.23 -11.74 9.67
CA SER A 142 17.39 -13.19 9.75
C SER A 142 16.44 -13.92 8.82
N SER A 143 16.84 -15.14 8.38
CA SER A 143 15.98 -16.04 7.62
C SER A 143 14.67 -16.34 8.34
N LYS A 144 14.72 -16.49 9.65
CA LYS A 144 13.54 -16.70 10.50
C LYS A 144 12.58 -15.51 10.44
N GLU A 145 13.11 -14.29 10.49
CA GLU A 145 12.31 -13.06 10.40
C GLU A 145 11.64 -12.93 9.04
N ILE A 146 12.36 -13.21 7.94
CA ILE A 146 11.80 -13.19 6.57
C ILE A 146 10.61 -14.15 6.47
N MET A 147 10.76 -15.40 6.90
CA MET A 147 9.69 -16.41 6.85
C MET A 147 8.51 -16.03 7.75
N SER A 148 8.79 -15.54 8.95
CA SER A 148 7.75 -15.08 9.89
C SER A 148 6.93 -13.93 9.33
N LEU A 149 7.57 -12.95 8.69
CA LEU A 149 6.89 -11.80 8.08
C LEU A 149 6.03 -12.22 6.88
N ALA A 150 6.52 -13.14 6.04
CA ALA A 150 5.74 -13.67 4.93
C ALA A 150 4.49 -14.44 5.41
N ALA A 151 4.63 -15.27 6.45
CA ALA A 151 3.52 -15.97 7.09
C ALA A 151 2.52 -15.00 7.73
N ALA A 152 3.01 -13.99 8.46
CA ALA A 152 2.17 -12.97 9.10
C ALA A 152 1.37 -12.14 8.07
N LEU A 153 1.93 -11.86 6.89
CA LEU A 153 1.18 -11.22 5.80
C LEU A 153 -0.01 -12.07 5.36
N ASP A 154 0.21 -13.38 5.14
CA ASP A 154 -0.85 -14.31 4.74
C ASP A 154 -1.94 -14.44 5.83
N GLU A 155 -1.53 -14.59 7.09
CA GLU A 155 -2.48 -14.67 8.22
C GLU A 155 -3.33 -13.40 8.38
N ARG A 156 -2.76 -12.22 8.13
CA ARG A 156 -3.47 -10.94 8.23
C ARG A 156 -4.31 -10.63 6.98
N SER A 157 -4.05 -11.28 5.85
CA SER A 157 -4.78 -11.08 4.58
C SER A 157 -6.17 -11.74 4.60
N HIS A 158 -7.03 -11.29 5.52
CA HIS A 158 -8.37 -11.85 5.70
C HIS A 158 -9.22 -11.76 4.43
N ARG A 159 -9.19 -10.62 3.74
CA ARG A 159 -9.92 -10.40 2.48
C ARG A 159 -9.44 -11.34 1.39
N PHE A 160 -8.13 -11.61 1.32
CA PHE A 160 -7.58 -12.60 0.38
C PHE A 160 -8.11 -13.99 0.68
N ARG A 161 -8.12 -14.43 1.93
CA ARG A 161 -8.64 -15.77 2.30
C ARG A 161 -10.13 -15.93 2.00
N LEU A 162 -10.92 -14.86 2.09
CA LEU A 162 -12.34 -14.88 1.75
C LEU A 162 -12.60 -14.88 0.25
N THR A 163 -11.89 -14.05 -0.50
CA THR A 163 -12.23 -13.73 -1.89
C THR A 163 -11.22 -14.27 -2.91
N GLY A 164 -9.97 -14.48 -2.49
CA GLY A 164 -8.85 -14.80 -3.40
C GLY A 164 -8.45 -13.64 -4.32
N GLY A 165 -9.08 -12.45 -4.19
CA GLY A 165 -9.06 -11.38 -5.18
C GLY A 165 -8.24 -10.15 -4.83
N VAL A 166 -7.49 -10.12 -3.72
CA VAL A 166 -6.71 -8.94 -3.32
C VAL A 166 -5.21 -9.20 -3.27
N HIS A 167 -4.44 -8.14 -3.41
CA HIS A 167 -3.03 -8.09 -3.07
C HIS A 167 -2.83 -7.33 -1.76
N SER A 168 -1.80 -7.72 -1.00
CA SER A 168 -1.46 -7.13 0.28
C SER A 168 -0.04 -6.57 0.23
N ALA A 169 0.13 -5.35 0.76
CA ALA A 169 1.41 -4.71 1.00
C ALA A 169 1.49 -4.25 2.45
N ALA A 170 2.57 -4.57 3.14
CA ALA A 170 2.75 -4.25 4.54
C ALA A 170 4.11 -3.61 4.83
N LEU A 171 4.16 -2.75 5.84
CA LEU A 171 5.36 -2.24 6.45
C LEU A 171 5.58 -2.99 7.77
N ALA A 172 6.79 -3.50 7.97
CA ALA A 172 7.16 -4.30 9.13
C ALA A 172 8.45 -3.79 9.78
N LYS A 173 8.62 -4.12 11.05
CA LYS A 173 9.84 -3.88 11.81
C LYS A 173 9.96 -4.95 12.89
N ASP A 174 11.19 -5.45 13.12
CA ASP A 174 11.51 -6.40 14.19
C ASP A 174 10.61 -7.65 14.19
N GLY A 175 10.27 -8.16 12.98
CA GLY A 175 9.44 -9.35 12.82
C GLY A 175 7.93 -9.12 12.97
N GLU A 176 7.47 -7.87 13.15
CA GLU A 176 6.07 -7.52 13.30
C GLU A 176 5.57 -6.62 12.16
N ILE A 177 4.37 -6.90 11.64
CA ILE A 177 3.67 -6.03 10.71
C ILE A 177 3.07 -4.85 11.48
N LEU A 178 3.52 -3.64 11.16
CA LEU A 178 3.07 -2.38 11.75
C LEU A 178 1.86 -1.79 11.00
N LEU A 179 1.88 -1.90 9.69
CA LEU A 179 0.89 -1.30 8.80
C LEU A 179 0.67 -2.23 7.61
N MET A 180 -0.59 -2.37 7.17
CA MET A 180 -0.94 -3.20 6.01
C MET A 180 -2.01 -2.53 5.19
N ARG A 181 -1.90 -2.64 3.86
CA ARG A 181 -2.89 -2.17 2.90
C ARG A 181 -3.20 -3.26 1.89
N GLU A 182 -4.46 -3.32 1.48
CA GLU A 182 -4.96 -4.30 0.51
C GLU A 182 -5.67 -3.60 -0.63
N ASP A 183 -5.60 -4.18 -1.81
CA ASP A 183 -6.33 -3.76 -3.00
C ASP A 183 -6.47 -4.91 -4.00
N VAL A 184 -7.50 -4.87 -4.85
CA VAL A 184 -7.63 -5.77 -6.00
C VAL A 184 -6.45 -5.63 -6.96
N GLY A 185 -5.93 -4.41 -7.12
CA GLY A 185 -4.77 -4.06 -7.92
C GLY A 185 -3.46 -4.11 -7.13
N ARG A 186 -2.49 -4.93 -7.58
CA ARG A 186 -1.19 -5.02 -6.91
C ARG A 186 -0.45 -3.68 -6.83
N HIS A 187 -0.58 -2.80 -7.84
CA HIS A 187 0.01 -1.46 -7.85
C HIS A 187 -0.64 -0.56 -6.80
N ASN A 188 -1.97 -0.61 -6.72
CA ASN A 188 -2.73 0.16 -5.75
C ASN A 188 -2.42 -0.27 -4.31
N ALA A 189 -2.20 -1.57 -4.05
CA ALA A 189 -1.84 -2.04 -2.72
C ALA A 189 -0.53 -1.41 -2.21
N VAL A 190 0.51 -1.35 -3.05
CA VAL A 190 1.79 -0.70 -2.72
C VAL A 190 1.63 0.82 -2.64
N GLU A 191 0.84 1.41 -3.52
CA GLU A 191 0.57 2.84 -3.54
C GLU A 191 -0.20 3.31 -2.30
N LYS A 192 -1.19 2.53 -1.86
CA LYS A 192 -1.89 2.73 -0.59
C LYS A 192 -0.93 2.65 0.60
N LEU A 193 0.01 1.70 0.59
CA LEU A 193 1.03 1.60 1.64
C LEU A 193 1.94 2.84 1.66
N LEU A 194 2.44 3.26 0.50
CA LEU A 194 3.22 4.49 0.37
C LEU A 194 2.44 5.70 0.89
N GLY A 195 1.20 5.86 0.44
CA GLY A 195 0.35 6.98 0.86
C GLY A 195 0.11 7.02 2.36
N ALA A 196 -0.09 5.86 2.99
CA ALA A 196 -0.19 5.78 4.44
C ALA A 196 1.12 6.21 5.12
N CYS A 197 2.29 5.78 4.59
CA CYS A 197 3.59 6.19 5.11
C CYS A 197 3.80 7.72 4.99
N VAL A 198 3.44 8.30 3.84
CA VAL A 198 3.53 9.75 3.61
C VAL A 198 2.58 10.51 4.53
N ARG A 199 1.30 10.10 4.58
CA ARG A 199 0.26 10.76 5.37
C ARG A 199 0.58 10.79 6.86
N GLU A 200 1.07 9.67 7.38
CA GLU A 200 1.39 9.49 8.79
C GLU A 200 2.85 9.84 9.13
N GLN A 201 3.64 10.30 8.13
CA GLN A 201 5.05 10.70 8.29
C GLN A 201 5.90 9.60 8.95
N ILE A 202 5.68 8.35 8.53
CA ILE A 202 6.39 7.20 9.09
C ILE A 202 7.84 7.20 8.60
N ASP A 203 8.79 7.17 9.53
CA ASP A 203 10.19 6.89 9.18
C ASP A 203 10.32 5.44 8.75
N THR A 204 10.73 5.22 7.50
CA THR A 204 10.78 3.90 6.85
C THR A 204 12.20 3.36 6.69
N ALA A 205 13.23 4.13 7.06
CA ALA A 205 14.63 3.81 6.82
C ALA A 205 15.12 2.51 7.52
N ASP A 206 14.45 2.11 8.59
CA ASP A 206 14.76 0.91 9.38
C ASP A 206 13.71 -0.21 9.25
N LYS A 207 12.87 -0.13 8.22
CA LYS A 207 11.71 -1.02 8.07
C LYS A 207 11.82 -1.94 6.85
N THR A 208 10.94 -2.92 6.82
CA THR A 208 10.84 -3.93 5.76
C THR A 208 9.47 -3.84 5.11
N ILE A 209 9.45 -3.84 3.77
CA ILE A 209 8.21 -4.01 3.01
C ILE A 209 7.96 -5.51 2.81
N VAL A 210 6.73 -5.97 3.06
CA VAL A 210 6.28 -7.33 2.77
C VAL A 210 5.14 -7.27 1.78
N PHE A 211 5.25 -8.02 0.67
CA PHE A 211 4.34 -7.89 -0.46
C PHE A 211 3.89 -9.25 -1.02
N SER A 212 2.59 -9.42 -1.27
CA SER A 212 2.03 -10.68 -1.77
C SER A 212 2.21 -10.89 -3.28
N GLY A 213 2.33 -9.80 -4.05
CA GLY A 213 2.33 -9.83 -5.51
C GLY A 213 3.70 -10.04 -6.14
N ARG A 214 3.71 -10.16 -7.49
CA ARG A 214 4.96 -10.16 -8.28
C ARG A 214 5.60 -8.78 -8.27
N VAL A 215 6.92 -8.74 -8.12
CA VAL A 215 7.69 -7.49 -8.15
C VAL A 215 8.16 -7.23 -9.57
N ALA A 216 7.40 -6.43 -10.32
CA ALA A 216 7.84 -5.83 -11.58
C ALA A 216 8.58 -4.51 -11.31
N ALA A 217 9.23 -3.94 -12.33
CA ALA A 217 9.97 -2.68 -12.22
C ALA A 217 9.15 -1.56 -11.55
N GLU A 218 7.93 -1.33 -12.01
CA GLU A 218 7.03 -0.30 -11.44
C GLU A 218 6.70 -0.53 -9.95
N ILE A 219 6.55 -1.80 -9.54
CA ILE A 219 6.34 -2.13 -8.11
C ILE A 219 7.58 -1.79 -7.30
N LEU A 220 8.78 -2.10 -7.84
CA LEU A 220 10.02 -1.77 -7.17
C LEU A 220 10.25 -0.25 -7.07
N GLU A 221 9.93 0.51 -8.10
CA GLU A 221 9.99 1.98 -8.06
C GLU A 221 9.08 2.55 -6.96
N LYS A 222 7.85 2.05 -6.85
CA LYS A 222 6.91 2.43 -5.77
C LYS A 222 7.45 2.02 -4.39
N ALA A 223 8.03 0.83 -4.26
CA ALA A 223 8.65 0.36 -3.02
C ALA A 223 9.89 1.21 -2.66
N ALA A 224 10.71 1.57 -3.64
CA ALA A 224 11.84 2.48 -3.44
C ALA A 224 11.39 3.87 -2.96
N ALA A 225 10.25 4.37 -3.45
CA ALA A 225 9.66 5.63 -2.99
C ALA A 225 9.19 5.57 -1.53
N ILE A 226 8.86 4.40 -0.99
CA ILE A 226 8.60 4.21 0.45
C ILE A 226 9.89 4.44 1.25
N GLY A 227 11.06 4.07 0.69
CA GLY A 227 12.37 4.29 1.33
C GLY A 227 12.80 3.21 2.31
N ALA A 228 12.10 2.06 2.37
CA ALA A 228 12.51 0.93 3.18
C ALA A 228 13.64 0.14 2.49
N PRO A 229 14.70 -0.28 3.23
CA PRO A 229 15.89 -0.93 2.66
C PRO A 229 15.67 -2.38 2.24
N THR A 230 14.54 -2.99 2.60
CA THR A 230 14.25 -4.42 2.37
C THR A 230 12.85 -4.59 1.81
N LEU A 231 12.75 -5.41 0.74
CA LEU A 231 11.47 -5.85 0.15
C LEU A 231 11.41 -7.37 0.12
N ILE A 232 10.47 -7.94 0.87
CA ILE A 232 10.16 -9.37 0.90
C ILE A 232 8.89 -9.59 0.07
N ALA A 233 8.98 -10.40 -0.99
CA ALA A 233 7.85 -10.76 -1.82
C ALA A 233 7.51 -12.25 -1.73
N VAL A 234 6.23 -12.57 -1.57
CA VAL A 234 5.72 -13.95 -1.63
C VAL A 234 5.85 -14.53 -3.05
N SER A 235 5.86 -13.68 -4.07
CA SER A 235 5.91 -14.03 -5.48
C SER A 235 7.26 -13.68 -6.12
N ALA A 236 7.36 -13.88 -7.45
CA ALA A 236 8.58 -13.67 -8.22
C ALA A 236 8.89 -12.19 -8.52
N PRO A 237 10.16 -11.78 -8.52
CA PRO A 237 10.59 -10.54 -9.18
C PRO A 237 10.82 -10.76 -10.69
N THR A 238 10.83 -9.67 -11.45
CA THR A 238 11.32 -9.64 -12.84
C THR A 238 12.81 -9.29 -12.88
N SER A 239 13.51 -9.60 -13.99
CA SER A 239 14.91 -9.23 -14.15
C SER A 239 15.14 -7.73 -13.97
N ARG A 240 14.29 -6.89 -14.56
CA ARG A 240 14.42 -5.44 -14.43
C ARG A 240 14.20 -4.96 -12.98
N ALA A 241 13.32 -5.62 -12.22
CA ALA A 241 13.15 -5.31 -10.81
C ALA A 241 14.39 -5.67 -9.97
N VAL A 242 15.10 -6.75 -10.31
CA VAL A 242 16.37 -7.11 -9.66
C VAL A 242 17.45 -6.06 -9.94
N GLU A 243 17.62 -5.65 -11.20
CA GLU A 243 18.56 -4.58 -11.58
C GLU A 243 18.28 -3.28 -10.81
N LEU A 244 17.00 -2.86 -10.79
CA LEU A 244 16.59 -1.66 -10.04
C LEU A 244 16.80 -1.81 -8.53
N ALA A 245 16.62 -3.00 -7.96
CA ALA A 245 16.87 -3.25 -6.55
C ALA A 245 18.35 -3.05 -6.20
N GLU A 246 19.27 -3.51 -7.07
CA GLU A 246 20.71 -3.25 -6.94
C GLU A 246 21.03 -1.75 -7.06
N GLU A 247 20.49 -1.07 -8.09
CA GLU A 247 20.66 0.36 -8.29
C GLU A 247 20.18 1.20 -7.10
N LYS A 248 19.08 0.77 -6.45
CA LYS A 248 18.45 1.47 -5.32
C LYS A 248 18.95 1.03 -3.94
N GLY A 249 19.83 0.03 -3.87
CA GLY A 249 20.34 -0.50 -2.61
C GLY A 249 19.28 -1.26 -1.78
N ILE A 250 18.30 -1.89 -2.41
CA ILE A 250 17.21 -2.63 -1.74
C ILE A 250 17.54 -4.11 -1.68
N LEU A 251 17.57 -4.70 -0.48
CA LEU A 251 17.58 -6.15 -0.32
C LEU A 251 16.26 -6.72 -0.84
N LEU A 252 16.32 -7.44 -1.98
CA LEU A 252 15.16 -8.04 -2.63
C LEU A 252 15.10 -9.54 -2.38
N VAL A 253 14.06 -9.95 -1.67
CA VAL A 253 13.72 -11.35 -1.41
C VAL A 253 12.46 -11.71 -2.17
N GLY A 254 12.46 -12.84 -2.87
CA GLY A 254 11.29 -13.35 -3.59
C GLY A 254 10.99 -14.80 -3.22
N PHE A 255 9.78 -15.27 -3.63
CA PHE A 255 9.26 -16.61 -3.31
C PHE A 255 9.26 -16.93 -1.82
N ALA A 256 9.09 -15.90 -0.96
CA ALA A 256 9.06 -16.07 0.49
C ALA A 256 7.74 -16.72 0.93
N ARG A 257 7.76 -18.05 1.07
CA ARG A 257 6.59 -18.85 1.49
C ARG A 257 7.01 -20.18 2.09
N GLY A 258 6.24 -20.65 3.07
CA GLY A 258 6.58 -21.87 3.81
C GLY A 258 7.94 -21.72 4.48
N GLU A 259 8.87 -22.63 4.18
CA GLU A 259 10.22 -22.66 4.76
C GLU A 259 11.32 -22.24 3.76
N SER A 260 10.97 -21.54 2.69
CA SER A 260 11.91 -21.16 1.63
C SER A 260 11.71 -19.76 1.11
N PHE A 261 12.81 -19.16 0.61
CA PHE A 261 12.84 -17.89 -0.13
C PHE A 261 14.11 -17.84 -0.99
N ASN A 262 14.14 -16.90 -1.93
CA ASN A 262 15.31 -16.60 -2.74
C ASN A 262 15.77 -15.16 -2.48
N VAL A 263 17.08 -14.94 -2.32
CA VAL A 263 17.68 -13.60 -2.22
C VAL A 263 18.26 -13.23 -3.56
N TYR A 264 17.86 -12.08 -4.09
CA TYR A 264 18.27 -11.62 -5.43
C TYR A 264 19.35 -10.55 -5.37
N THR A 265 19.33 -9.70 -4.33
CA THR A 265 20.29 -8.60 -4.14
C THR A 265 20.76 -8.52 -2.69
N PHE A 266 21.97 -8.07 -2.46
CA PHE A 266 22.56 -7.82 -1.12
C PHE A 266 22.46 -8.98 -0.13
N PRO A 267 22.88 -10.23 -0.50
CA PRO A 267 22.79 -11.39 0.40
C PRO A 267 23.60 -11.22 1.69
N GLU A 268 24.63 -10.37 1.72
CA GLU A 268 25.42 -10.03 2.90
C GLU A 268 24.63 -9.32 4.01
N ARG A 269 23.42 -8.81 3.69
CA ARG A 269 22.47 -8.27 4.69
C ARG A 269 21.63 -9.34 5.38
N LEU A 270 21.79 -10.61 5.05
CA LEU A 270 21.27 -11.70 5.86
C LEU A 270 22.14 -11.91 7.09
N ALA A 271 21.48 -12.18 8.23
CA ALA A 271 22.19 -12.39 9.49
C ALA A 271 23.06 -13.66 9.47
N GLU A 272 22.66 -14.66 8.70
CA GLU A 272 23.33 -15.97 8.58
C GLU A 272 24.40 -16.02 7.49
N VAL A 273 24.47 -15.04 6.60
CA VAL A 273 25.49 -14.95 5.55
C VAL A 273 26.66 -14.11 6.08
N ILE A 274 27.83 -14.71 6.11
CA ILE A 274 29.08 -14.14 6.64
C ILE A 274 29.81 -13.38 5.52
#